data_13b5ac22a5ef74840ef74323b50bbf54
#
_entry.id   13b5ac22a5ef74840ef74323b50bbf54
#
_cell.length_a   1.000
_cell.length_b   1.000
_cell.length_c   1.000
_cell.angle_alpha   90.00
_cell.angle_beta   90.00
_cell.angle_gamma   90.00
#
_symmetry.space_group_name_H-M   'P 1'
#
loop_
_entity.id
_entity.type
_entity.pdbx_description
1 polymer ?
#
loop_
_entity_poly.entity_id
_entity_poly.type
_entity_poly.pdbx_seq_one_letter_code
_entity_poly.pdbx_strand_id
1 'polypeptide(L)'
;MRICLTGASGYLGSRLCLELAKLGHELICVDVLPPKESCGEFRRADLRDEAEVNRAVEGAELLIHCASIHPWKRYTDEQYLDVNVKGTWNLFKSALKHGIRRVILTSSIAASGYDPDPELWPVDESYQHPSLSDIYSLTKLFQEQIARHFCGRRGMRVIALRPPNFTPKPPLQTGASLLSGCLVVEDVVSAHLKALDVWEKLMDNFEPFFITQTFPYSPQETRQLLTDPKGILEKYFPGAWDWFLERGITLNPSPTIHDNSKAKRVLGWQPELTFARWWEENSSNI
;
A
#
# COMPACT_ATOMS: atom_id res chain seq x y z
N MET A 1 22.05 -1.04 -6.10
CA MET A 1 21.28 -2.14 -6.73
C MET A 1 20.57 -1.63 -7.97
N ARG A 2 20.35 -2.51 -8.93
CA ARG A 2 19.53 -2.21 -10.11
C ARG A 2 18.11 -2.70 -9.89
N ILE A 3 17.16 -1.78 -9.74
CA ILE A 3 15.78 -2.05 -9.33
C ILE A 3 14.83 -1.86 -10.52
N CYS A 4 14.04 -2.88 -10.84
CA CYS A 4 12.92 -2.75 -11.76
C CYS A 4 11.69 -2.31 -10.97
N LEU A 5 11.08 -1.17 -11.36
CA LEU A 5 9.86 -0.64 -10.76
C LEU A 5 8.76 -0.57 -11.81
N THR A 6 7.71 -1.37 -11.64
CA THR A 6 6.53 -1.33 -12.51
C THR A 6 5.48 -0.37 -11.98
N GLY A 7 4.73 0.27 -12.88
CA GLY A 7 3.83 1.36 -12.51
C GLY A 7 4.60 2.66 -12.21
N ALA A 8 5.77 2.82 -12.82
CA ALA A 8 6.70 3.92 -12.55
C ALA A 8 6.13 5.31 -12.84
N SER A 9 5.15 5.41 -13.73
CA SER A 9 4.48 6.67 -14.07
C SER A 9 3.23 6.95 -13.22
N GLY A 10 2.87 6.00 -12.34
CA GLY A 10 1.74 6.11 -11.40
C GLY A 10 2.02 7.05 -10.22
N TYR A 11 0.98 7.32 -9.41
CA TYR A 11 1.05 8.24 -8.28
C TYR A 11 2.09 7.81 -7.23
N LEU A 12 2.14 6.54 -6.87
CA LEU A 12 3.16 5.97 -5.97
C LEU A 12 4.49 5.78 -6.70
N GLY A 13 4.45 5.15 -7.90
CA GLY A 13 5.66 4.77 -8.61
C GLY A 13 6.57 5.95 -8.95
N SER A 14 6.01 7.08 -9.38
CA SER A 14 6.80 8.28 -9.69
C SER A 14 7.56 8.83 -8.48
N ARG A 15 6.96 8.78 -7.29
CA ARG A 15 7.62 9.20 -6.04
C ARG A 15 8.68 8.21 -5.60
N LEU A 16 8.39 6.93 -5.70
CA LEU A 16 9.37 5.88 -5.42
C LEU A 16 10.58 5.98 -6.34
N CYS A 17 10.38 6.24 -7.64
CA CYS A 17 11.49 6.45 -8.57
C CYS A 17 12.41 7.58 -8.10
N LEU A 18 11.86 8.72 -7.69
CA LEU A 18 12.64 9.86 -7.22
C LEU A 18 13.43 9.53 -5.94
N GLU A 19 12.79 8.93 -4.95
CA GLU A 19 13.44 8.61 -3.68
C GLU A 19 14.49 7.49 -3.83
N LEU A 20 14.23 6.47 -4.63
CA LEU A 20 15.20 5.42 -4.92
C LEU A 20 16.42 5.94 -5.68
N ALA A 21 16.22 6.86 -6.64
CA ALA A 21 17.32 7.51 -7.35
C ALA A 21 18.18 8.38 -6.42
N LYS A 22 17.58 9.14 -5.48
CA LYS A 22 18.30 9.89 -4.45
C LYS A 22 19.15 8.99 -3.54
N LEU A 23 18.71 7.77 -3.29
CA LEU A 23 19.47 6.76 -2.54
C LEU A 23 20.58 6.08 -3.37
N GLY A 24 20.77 6.49 -4.63
CA GLY A 24 21.84 5.99 -5.50
C GLY A 24 21.53 4.63 -6.15
N HIS A 25 20.26 4.23 -6.25
CA HIS A 25 19.88 3.03 -6.98
C HIS A 25 19.78 3.30 -8.48
N GLU A 26 20.18 2.32 -9.30
CA GLU A 26 19.90 2.31 -10.73
C GLU A 26 18.48 1.81 -10.98
N LEU A 27 17.69 2.55 -11.76
CA LEU A 27 16.28 2.23 -11.95
C LEU A 27 15.98 1.82 -13.39
N ILE A 28 15.20 0.75 -13.50
CA ILE A 28 14.46 0.36 -14.69
C ILE A 28 12.99 0.72 -14.43
N CYS A 29 12.54 1.82 -15.01
CA CYS A 29 11.18 2.36 -14.85
C CYS A 29 10.27 1.73 -15.90
N VAL A 30 9.34 0.85 -15.48
CA VAL A 30 8.45 0.11 -16.38
C VAL A 30 7.01 0.63 -16.27
N ASP A 31 6.44 1.05 -17.39
CA ASP A 31 5.05 1.49 -17.47
C ASP A 31 4.58 1.47 -18.94
N VAL A 32 3.27 1.61 -19.18
CA VAL A 32 2.70 1.81 -20.52
C VAL A 32 2.89 3.25 -21.02
N LEU A 33 3.06 4.21 -20.12
CA LEU A 33 3.32 5.61 -20.39
C LEU A 33 4.68 6.04 -19.81
N PRO A 34 5.42 6.95 -20.45
CA PRO A 34 6.66 7.46 -19.88
C PRO A 34 6.41 8.26 -18.60
N PRO A 35 7.34 8.21 -17.62
CA PRO A 35 7.26 9.05 -16.43
C PRO A 35 7.41 10.53 -16.80
N LYS A 36 6.81 11.42 -15.99
CA LYS A 36 6.93 12.87 -16.18
C LYS A 36 8.35 13.38 -15.93
N GLU A 37 9.03 12.78 -14.97
CA GLU A 37 10.41 13.09 -14.60
C GLU A 37 11.26 11.83 -14.80
N SER A 38 12.42 12.00 -15.43
CA SER A 38 13.34 10.88 -15.66
C SER A 38 14.18 10.65 -14.40
N CYS A 39 14.09 9.46 -13.83
CA CYS A 39 14.89 9.02 -12.69
C CYS A 39 15.63 7.69 -12.97
N GLY A 40 15.59 7.20 -14.21
CA GLY A 40 16.22 5.95 -14.61
C GLY A 40 15.93 5.58 -16.05
N GLU A 41 16.31 4.36 -16.45
CA GLU A 41 16.01 3.82 -17.77
C GLU A 41 14.52 3.53 -17.91
N PHE A 42 13.82 4.20 -18.80
CA PHE A 42 12.43 3.90 -19.10
C PHE A 42 12.31 2.76 -20.11
N ARG A 43 11.54 1.74 -19.74
CA ARG A 43 11.16 0.63 -20.63
C ARG A 43 9.65 0.55 -20.72
N ARG A 44 9.09 0.86 -21.89
CA ARG A 44 7.67 0.71 -22.13
C ARG A 44 7.30 -0.78 -22.14
N ALA A 45 6.33 -1.16 -21.31
CA ALA A 45 5.76 -2.51 -21.32
C ALA A 45 4.32 -2.53 -20.80
N ASP A 46 3.46 -3.27 -21.51
CA ASP A 46 2.15 -3.66 -21.02
C ASP A 46 2.28 -5.00 -20.29
N LEU A 47 1.90 -5.06 -19.02
CA LEU A 47 2.02 -6.29 -18.22
C LEU A 47 1.21 -7.46 -18.78
N ARG A 48 0.21 -7.20 -19.61
CA ARG A 48 -0.59 -8.23 -20.30
C ARG A 48 0.20 -8.96 -21.39
N ASP A 49 1.26 -8.34 -21.91
CA ASP A 49 2.15 -8.91 -22.92
C ASP A 49 3.41 -9.53 -22.26
N GLU A 50 3.47 -10.85 -22.23
CA GLU A 50 4.60 -11.58 -21.63
C GLU A 50 5.95 -11.24 -22.28
N ALA A 51 5.99 -11.03 -23.60
CA ALA A 51 7.23 -10.74 -24.30
C ALA A 51 7.75 -9.33 -23.96
N GLU A 52 6.86 -8.34 -23.87
CA GLU A 52 7.23 -6.98 -23.40
C GLU A 52 7.76 -7.03 -21.97
N VAL A 53 7.05 -7.71 -21.05
CA VAL A 53 7.45 -7.87 -19.65
C VAL A 53 8.80 -8.55 -19.51
N ASN A 54 9.02 -9.64 -20.28
CA ASN A 54 10.28 -10.38 -20.24
C ASN A 54 11.48 -9.49 -20.62
N ARG A 55 11.34 -8.63 -21.63
CA ARG A 55 12.39 -7.66 -21.99
C ARG A 55 12.54 -6.54 -20.96
N ALA A 56 11.41 -6.11 -20.36
CA ALA A 56 11.41 -4.97 -19.46
C ALA A 56 12.14 -5.25 -18.14
N VAL A 57 12.13 -6.48 -17.62
CA VAL A 57 12.75 -6.82 -16.33
C VAL A 57 14.23 -7.21 -16.44
N GLU A 58 14.76 -7.34 -17.65
CA GLU A 58 16.13 -7.82 -17.88
C GLU A 58 17.18 -6.95 -17.20
N GLY A 59 18.11 -7.59 -16.49
CA GLY A 59 19.22 -6.95 -15.79
C GLY A 59 18.87 -6.35 -14.43
N ALA A 60 17.64 -6.51 -13.92
CA ALA A 60 17.29 -6.09 -12.57
C ALA A 60 17.73 -7.12 -11.50
N GLU A 61 18.06 -6.65 -10.31
CA GLU A 61 18.43 -7.44 -9.13
C GLU A 61 17.25 -7.58 -8.16
N LEU A 62 16.34 -6.58 -8.16
CA LEU A 62 15.15 -6.50 -7.31
C LEU A 62 13.98 -5.97 -8.13
N LEU A 63 12.77 -6.44 -7.83
CA LEU A 63 11.54 -5.98 -8.42
C LEU A 63 10.68 -5.27 -7.38
N ILE A 64 10.20 -4.05 -7.71
CA ILE A 64 9.12 -3.38 -6.99
C ILE A 64 7.90 -3.35 -7.92
N HIS A 65 6.83 -4.02 -7.51
CA HIS A 65 5.61 -4.15 -8.31
C HIS A 65 4.51 -3.24 -7.77
N CYS A 66 4.38 -2.05 -8.37
CA CYS A 66 3.33 -1.08 -8.06
C CYS A 66 2.24 -1.01 -9.14
N ALA A 67 2.50 -1.55 -10.34
CA ALA A 67 1.55 -1.50 -11.43
C ALA A 67 0.26 -2.26 -11.09
N SER A 68 -0.85 -1.55 -11.12
CA SER A 68 -2.20 -2.11 -10.90
C SER A 68 -3.23 -1.11 -11.39
N ILE A 69 -4.32 -1.56 -11.99
CA ILE A 69 -5.48 -0.70 -12.18
C ILE A 69 -6.29 -0.66 -10.89
N HIS A 70 -6.87 0.51 -10.61
CA HIS A 70 -7.47 0.84 -9.32
C HIS A 70 -8.88 1.39 -9.52
N PRO A 71 -9.84 1.23 -8.59
CA PRO A 71 -11.25 1.63 -8.74
C PRO A 71 -11.50 3.13 -8.93
N TRP A 72 -10.46 3.97 -8.99
CA TRP A 72 -10.60 5.41 -9.30
C TRP A 72 -11.02 5.70 -10.74
N LYS A 73 -10.87 4.72 -11.63
CA LYS A 73 -11.38 4.77 -13.01
C LYS A 73 -12.31 3.59 -13.20
N ARG A 74 -13.26 3.74 -14.10
CA ARG A 74 -14.15 2.64 -14.46
C ARG A 74 -13.41 1.68 -15.38
N TYR A 75 -13.29 0.45 -14.94
CA TYR A 75 -12.74 -0.68 -15.68
C TYR A 75 -13.74 -1.84 -15.64
N THR A 76 -13.69 -2.73 -16.63
CA THR A 76 -14.46 -3.98 -16.59
C THR A 76 -13.73 -5.01 -15.72
N ASP A 77 -14.45 -6.05 -15.28
CA ASP A 77 -13.86 -7.13 -14.49
C ASP A 77 -12.74 -7.86 -15.27
N GLU A 78 -12.91 -8.02 -16.58
CA GLU A 78 -11.88 -8.60 -17.45
C GLU A 78 -10.61 -7.76 -17.46
N GLN A 79 -10.74 -6.42 -17.49
CA GLN A 79 -9.57 -5.53 -17.43
C GLN A 79 -8.83 -5.68 -16.10
N TYR A 80 -9.57 -5.80 -14.98
CA TYR A 80 -8.96 -6.06 -13.67
C TYR A 80 -8.21 -7.40 -13.66
N LEU A 81 -8.80 -8.47 -14.18
CA LEU A 81 -8.17 -9.78 -14.26
C LEU A 81 -6.96 -9.77 -15.20
N ASP A 82 -7.07 -9.15 -16.37
CA ASP A 82 -5.98 -9.10 -17.33
C ASP A 82 -4.76 -8.29 -16.81
N VAL A 83 -4.99 -7.12 -16.24
CA VAL A 83 -3.89 -6.25 -15.80
C VAL A 83 -3.35 -6.71 -14.45
N ASN A 84 -4.22 -6.85 -13.44
CA ASN A 84 -3.76 -7.09 -12.07
C ASN A 84 -3.35 -8.56 -11.84
N VAL A 85 -4.04 -9.53 -12.45
CA VAL A 85 -3.78 -10.95 -12.19
C VAL A 85 -2.84 -11.53 -13.26
N LYS A 86 -3.24 -11.52 -14.54
CA LYS A 86 -2.40 -12.04 -15.62
C LYS A 86 -1.10 -11.24 -15.74
N GLY A 87 -1.16 -9.90 -15.62
CA GLY A 87 0.02 -9.04 -15.63
C GLY A 87 0.99 -9.38 -14.51
N THR A 88 0.50 -9.59 -13.28
CA THR A 88 1.33 -10.03 -12.15
C THR A 88 1.95 -11.40 -12.41
N TRP A 89 1.19 -12.36 -12.94
CA TRP A 89 1.71 -13.67 -13.31
C TRP A 89 2.86 -13.57 -14.32
N ASN A 90 2.68 -12.81 -15.41
CA ASN A 90 3.71 -12.58 -16.42
C ASN A 90 4.97 -11.97 -15.81
N LEU A 91 4.79 -11.00 -14.91
CA LEU A 91 5.88 -10.31 -14.25
C LEU A 91 6.70 -11.24 -13.34
N PHE A 92 6.04 -12.02 -12.48
CA PHE A 92 6.73 -12.98 -11.61
C PHE A 92 7.43 -14.11 -12.40
N LYS A 93 6.79 -14.58 -13.47
CA LYS A 93 7.39 -15.56 -14.39
C LYS A 93 8.66 -15.01 -15.05
N SER A 94 8.60 -13.78 -15.55
CA SER A 94 9.75 -13.11 -16.17
C SER A 94 10.85 -12.80 -15.16
N ALA A 95 10.50 -12.29 -13.98
CA ALA A 95 11.44 -12.05 -12.89
C ALA A 95 12.20 -13.33 -12.52
N LEU A 96 11.49 -14.44 -12.36
CA LEU A 96 12.10 -15.73 -12.07
C LEU A 96 13.08 -16.18 -13.16
N LYS A 97 12.70 -16.02 -14.44
CA LYS A 97 13.53 -16.39 -15.61
C LYS A 97 14.84 -15.59 -15.64
N HIS A 98 14.80 -14.31 -15.25
CA HIS A 98 15.99 -13.44 -15.18
C HIS A 98 16.75 -13.52 -13.84
N GLY A 99 16.40 -14.47 -12.97
CA GLY A 99 17.09 -14.68 -11.69
C GLY A 99 16.75 -13.68 -10.60
N ILE A 100 15.74 -12.82 -10.79
CA ILE A 100 15.26 -11.89 -9.78
C ILE A 100 14.52 -12.69 -8.69
N ARG A 101 15.03 -12.68 -7.47
CA ARG A 101 14.51 -13.46 -6.34
C ARG A 101 13.83 -12.63 -5.27
N ARG A 102 14.03 -11.33 -5.24
CA ARG A 102 13.49 -10.41 -4.25
C ARG A 102 12.44 -9.51 -4.89
N VAL A 103 11.23 -9.51 -4.33
CA VAL A 103 10.11 -8.71 -4.83
C VAL A 103 9.44 -7.96 -3.69
N ILE A 104 9.24 -6.66 -3.87
CA ILE A 104 8.35 -5.85 -3.03
C ILE A 104 7.07 -5.65 -3.82
N LEU A 105 5.96 -6.19 -3.32
CA LEU A 105 4.64 -6.10 -3.93
C LEU A 105 3.81 -5.04 -3.21
N THR A 106 3.35 -4.03 -3.93
CA THR A 106 2.31 -3.11 -3.45
C THR A 106 0.96 -3.83 -3.50
N SER A 107 0.60 -4.47 -2.41
CA SER A 107 -0.72 -5.07 -2.19
C SER A 107 -1.73 -4.02 -1.72
N SER A 108 -2.69 -4.37 -0.88
CA SER A 108 -3.68 -3.48 -0.26
C SER A 108 -4.26 -4.17 0.97
N ILE A 109 -4.79 -3.39 1.93
CA ILE A 109 -5.68 -3.94 2.98
C ILE A 109 -6.85 -4.72 2.36
N ALA A 110 -7.27 -4.35 1.16
CA ALA A 110 -8.32 -5.01 0.40
C ALA A 110 -8.03 -6.51 0.13
N ALA A 111 -6.77 -6.93 0.09
CA ALA A 111 -6.39 -8.32 -0.10
C ALA A 111 -6.81 -9.22 1.07
N SER A 112 -6.94 -8.68 2.28
CA SER A 112 -7.44 -9.39 3.46
C SER A 112 -8.94 -9.23 3.70
N GLY A 113 -9.60 -8.32 2.95
CA GLY A 113 -10.99 -7.90 3.12
C GLY A 113 -11.10 -6.60 3.90
N TYR A 114 -12.20 -5.86 3.67
CA TYR A 114 -12.36 -4.52 4.26
C TYR A 114 -13.01 -4.54 5.64
N ASP A 115 -13.94 -5.46 5.88
CA ASP A 115 -14.84 -5.42 7.03
C ASP A 115 -14.73 -6.68 7.89
N PRO A 116 -13.61 -6.90 8.61
CA PRO A 116 -13.58 -7.96 9.61
C PRO A 116 -14.60 -7.68 10.73
N ASP A 117 -15.13 -8.75 11.31
CA ASP A 117 -16.02 -8.66 12.48
C ASP A 117 -15.39 -7.75 13.55
N PRO A 118 -16.11 -6.73 14.08
CA PRO A 118 -15.60 -5.85 15.13
C PRO A 118 -15.07 -6.57 16.37
N GLU A 119 -15.55 -7.76 16.67
CA GLU A 119 -15.05 -8.57 17.79
C GLU A 119 -13.63 -9.10 17.56
N LEU A 120 -13.18 -9.13 16.31
CA LEU A 120 -11.82 -9.56 15.94
C LEU A 120 -10.81 -8.40 15.87
N TRP A 121 -11.26 -7.15 16.02
CA TRP A 121 -10.36 -5.99 15.88
C TRP A 121 -9.39 -5.82 17.05
N PRO A 122 -8.13 -5.40 16.77
CA PRO A 122 -7.54 -5.34 15.43
C PRO A 122 -7.12 -6.73 14.91
N VAL A 123 -7.22 -6.93 13.60
CA VAL A 123 -6.74 -8.16 12.95
C VAL A 123 -5.29 -8.02 12.52
N ASP A 124 -4.53 -9.11 12.56
CA ASP A 124 -3.17 -9.19 12.05
C ASP A 124 -3.12 -9.70 10.60
N GLU A 125 -1.92 -9.83 10.05
CA GLU A 125 -1.71 -10.21 8.66
C GLU A 125 -2.11 -11.65 8.32
N SER A 126 -2.39 -12.50 9.29
CA SER A 126 -2.91 -13.86 9.08
C SER A 126 -4.40 -13.89 8.76
N TYR A 127 -5.11 -12.81 9.09
CA TYR A 127 -6.54 -12.71 8.83
C TYR A 127 -6.85 -12.66 7.34
N GLN A 128 -7.88 -13.41 6.95
CA GLN A 128 -8.46 -13.42 5.61
C GLN A 128 -9.98 -13.46 5.72
N HIS A 129 -10.63 -12.42 5.20
CA HIS A 129 -12.10 -12.40 5.14
C HIS A 129 -12.62 -13.54 4.25
N PRO A 130 -13.69 -14.25 4.65
CA PRO A 130 -14.23 -15.41 3.90
C PRO A 130 -14.75 -15.04 2.51
N SER A 131 -15.22 -13.80 2.30
CA SER A 131 -15.64 -13.30 1.00
C SER A 131 -15.13 -11.89 0.74
N LEU A 132 -14.84 -11.58 -0.52
CA LEU A 132 -14.42 -10.25 -0.97
C LEU A 132 -15.55 -9.63 -1.79
N SER A 133 -15.87 -8.37 -1.50
CA SER A 133 -17.07 -7.72 -2.01
C SER A 133 -16.93 -7.15 -3.43
N ASP A 134 -15.71 -6.92 -3.89
CA ASP A 134 -15.43 -6.28 -5.18
C ASP A 134 -14.28 -6.94 -5.94
N ILE A 135 -14.26 -6.73 -7.25
CA ILE A 135 -13.26 -7.30 -8.16
C ILE A 135 -11.85 -6.82 -7.85
N TYR A 136 -11.67 -5.57 -7.39
CA TYR A 136 -10.36 -5.06 -7.04
C TYR A 136 -9.75 -5.82 -5.86
N SER A 137 -10.52 -6.02 -4.79
CA SER A 137 -10.11 -6.79 -3.61
C SER A 137 -9.74 -8.23 -4.01
N LEU A 138 -10.55 -8.86 -4.86
CA LEU A 138 -10.27 -10.19 -5.39
C LEU A 138 -8.96 -10.22 -6.16
N THR A 139 -8.69 -9.24 -7.03
CA THR A 139 -7.43 -9.20 -7.77
C THR A 139 -6.22 -8.95 -6.88
N LYS A 140 -6.35 -8.17 -5.80
CA LYS A 140 -5.29 -7.97 -4.81
C LYS A 140 -4.98 -9.26 -4.04
N LEU A 141 -5.99 -10.01 -3.66
CA LEU A 141 -5.80 -11.35 -3.11
C LEU A 141 -5.09 -12.27 -4.10
N PHE A 142 -5.49 -12.28 -5.36
CA PHE A 142 -4.86 -13.12 -6.39
C PHE A 142 -3.40 -12.73 -6.63
N GLN A 143 -3.03 -11.45 -6.59
CA GLN A 143 -1.64 -11.01 -6.66
C GLN A 143 -0.80 -11.62 -5.52
N GLU A 144 -1.31 -11.63 -4.28
CA GLU A 144 -0.62 -12.27 -3.17
C GLU A 144 -0.56 -13.80 -3.30
N GLN A 145 -1.60 -14.46 -3.83
CA GLN A 145 -1.59 -15.92 -4.06
C GLN A 145 -0.57 -16.29 -5.15
N ILE A 146 -0.46 -15.48 -6.22
CA ILE A 146 0.61 -15.63 -7.22
C ILE A 146 1.98 -15.50 -6.56
N ALA A 147 2.19 -14.47 -5.74
CA ALA A 147 3.44 -14.28 -5.02
C ALA A 147 3.78 -15.49 -4.14
N ARG A 148 2.83 -16.00 -3.34
CA ARG A 148 2.99 -17.21 -2.53
C ARG A 148 3.37 -18.44 -3.36
N HIS A 149 2.76 -18.62 -4.54
CA HIS A 149 3.11 -19.70 -5.46
C HIS A 149 4.58 -19.65 -5.88
N PHE A 150 5.09 -18.45 -6.20
CA PHE A 150 6.50 -18.28 -6.59
C PHE A 150 7.47 -18.37 -5.41
N CYS A 151 7.03 -18.07 -4.20
CA CYS A 151 7.83 -18.25 -2.99
C CYS A 151 8.03 -19.74 -2.65
N GLY A 152 6.96 -20.53 -2.68
CA GLY A 152 6.95 -21.90 -2.16
C GLY A 152 7.90 -22.86 -2.90
N ARG A 153 7.76 -22.97 -4.22
CA ARG A 153 8.52 -23.95 -5.01
C ARG A 153 9.68 -23.37 -5.81
N ARG A 154 9.75 -22.05 -5.91
CA ARG A 154 10.67 -21.39 -6.84
C ARG A 154 11.70 -20.49 -6.15
N GLY A 155 11.66 -20.43 -4.83
CA GLY A 155 12.66 -19.76 -3.99
C GLY A 155 12.70 -18.24 -4.15
N MET A 156 11.59 -17.60 -4.55
CA MET A 156 11.46 -16.14 -4.49
C MET A 156 11.14 -15.72 -3.06
N ARG A 157 11.57 -14.53 -2.68
CA ARG A 157 11.21 -13.87 -1.43
C ARG A 157 10.38 -12.63 -1.74
N VAL A 158 9.22 -12.50 -1.12
CA VAL A 158 8.27 -11.43 -1.40
C VAL A 158 7.84 -10.74 -0.10
N ILE A 159 7.97 -9.42 -0.08
CA ILE A 159 7.37 -8.53 0.91
C ILE A 159 6.11 -7.95 0.26
N ALA A 160 4.93 -8.22 0.83
CA ALA A 160 3.68 -7.64 0.38
C ALA A 160 3.25 -6.51 1.32
N LEU A 161 3.30 -5.27 0.85
CA LEU A 161 2.86 -4.11 1.63
C LEU A 161 1.37 -3.88 1.37
N ARG A 162 0.57 -3.86 2.43
CA ARG A 162 -0.89 -3.69 2.40
C ARG A 162 -1.28 -2.28 2.88
N PRO A 163 -1.12 -1.21 2.05
CA PRO A 163 -1.58 0.12 2.42
C PRO A 163 -3.12 0.24 2.27
N PRO A 164 -3.74 1.20 3.01
CA PRO A 164 -5.10 1.67 2.77
C PRO A 164 -5.12 2.64 1.58
N ASN A 165 -6.19 3.45 1.47
CA ASN A 165 -6.25 4.54 0.51
C ASN A 165 -5.22 5.64 0.86
N PHE A 166 -4.46 6.09 -0.14
CA PHE A 166 -3.49 7.19 -0.06
C PHE A 166 -3.59 8.17 -1.24
N THR A 167 -4.80 8.31 -1.80
CA THR A 167 -5.04 9.30 -2.88
C THR A 167 -4.76 10.72 -2.42
N PRO A 168 -4.24 11.59 -3.30
CA PRO A 168 -4.02 12.99 -2.97
C PRO A 168 -5.34 13.69 -2.64
N LYS A 169 -5.30 14.52 -1.60
CA LYS A 169 -6.45 15.32 -1.14
C LYS A 169 -6.01 16.75 -0.83
N PRO A 170 -6.93 17.73 -0.92
CA PRO A 170 -6.67 19.07 -0.38
C PRO A 170 -6.31 19.02 1.12
N PRO A 171 -5.54 19.98 1.64
CA PRO A 171 -5.01 19.93 3.00
C PRO A 171 -6.05 19.62 4.09
N LEU A 172 -7.19 20.31 4.07
CA LEU A 172 -8.26 20.11 5.04
C LEU A 172 -8.88 18.70 4.94
N GLN A 173 -9.11 18.21 3.72
CA GLN A 173 -9.60 16.84 3.50
C GLN A 173 -8.54 15.79 3.84
N THR A 174 -7.25 16.14 3.77
CA THR A 174 -6.18 15.25 4.22
C THR A 174 -6.34 14.97 5.71
N GLY A 175 -6.49 16.00 6.57
CA GLY A 175 -6.72 15.81 8.00
C GLY A 175 -7.89 14.88 8.29
N ALA A 176 -9.07 15.15 7.72
CA ALA A 176 -10.25 14.29 7.88
C ALA A 176 -9.99 12.85 7.40
N SER A 177 -9.24 12.68 6.31
CA SER A 177 -8.94 11.36 5.76
C SER A 177 -7.97 10.54 6.61
N LEU A 178 -7.05 11.20 7.32
CA LEU A 178 -6.18 10.52 8.31
C LEU A 178 -7.02 9.88 9.42
N LEU A 179 -8.06 10.57 9.90
CA LEU A 179 -9.04 9.99 10.84
C LEU A 179 -9.81 8.81 10.25
N SER A 180 -10.06 8.84 8.95
CA SER A 180 -10.74 7.74 8.23
C SER A 180 -9.78 6.59 7.84
N GLY A 181 -8.59 6.52 8.43
CA GLY A 181 -7.62 5.44 8.22
C GLY A 181 -6.79 5.54 6.95
N CYS A 182 -6.90 6.63 6.16
CA CYS A 182 -6.07 6.85 4.99
C CYS A 182 -4.62 7.19 5.39
N LEU A 183 -3.69 7.00 4.45
CA LEU A 183 -2.31 7.48 4.54
C LEU A 183 -2.06 8.61 3.54
N VAL A 184 -0.94 9.31 3.71
CA VAL A 184 -0.32 10.09 2.65
C VAL A 184 0.64 9.21 1.86
N VAL A 185 0.90 9.58 0.61
CA VAL A 185 1.76 8.75 -0.25
C VAL A 185 3.20 8.68 0.26
N GLU A 186 3.68 9.68 0.96
CA GLU A 186 5.02 9.75 1.57
C GLU A 186 5.21 8.61 2.59
N ASP A 187 4.20 8.30 3.39
CA ASP A 187 4.22 7.18 4.34
C ASP A 187 4.27 5.83 3.62
N VAL A 188 3.55 5.70 2.51
CA VAL A 188 3.60 4.48 1.69
C VAL A 188 4.95 4.33 1.00
N VAL A 189 5.54 5.43 0.50
CA VAL A 189 6.90 5.45 -0.05
C VAL A 189 7.90 5.00 1.02
N SER A 190 7.84 5.58 2.22
CA SER A 190 8.75 5.22 3.32
C SER A 190 8.67 3.74 3.67
N ALA A 191 7.49 3.12 3.62
CA ALA A 191 7.33 1.69 3.83
C ALA A 191 8.07 0.84 2.78
N HIS A 192 8.01 1.25 1.50
CA HIS A 192 8.74 0.57 0.43
C HIS A 192 10.26 0.71 0.59
N LEU A 193 10.74 1.89 0.98
CA LEU A 193 12.16 2.11 1.25
C LEU A 193 12.65 1.27 2.42
N LYS A 194 11.89 1.22 3.53
CA LYS A 194 12.21 0.36 4.68
C LYS A 194 12.22 -1.14 4.33
N ALA A 195 11.40 -1.56 3.37
CA ALA A 195 11.36 -2.95 2.91
C ALA A 195 12.63 -3.39 2.15
N LEU A 196 13.44 -2.46 1.63
CA LEU A 196 14.67 -2.79 0.90
C LEU A 196 15.72 -3.50 1.76
N ASP A 197 15.76 -3.23 3.07
CA ASP A 197 16.88 -3.61 3.94
C ASP A 197 16.53 -4.72 4.95
N VAL A 198 15.31 -5.29 4.88
CA VAL A 198 14.84 -6.21 5.93
C VAL A 198 14.81 -7.68 5.53
N TRP A 199 15.35 -8.03 4.37
CA TRP A 199 15.28 -9.38 3.83
C TRP A 199 15.78 -10.46 4.78
N GLU A 200 16.81 -10.19 5.58
CA GLU A 200 17.38 -11.13 6.54
C GLU A 200 16.58 -11.24 7.85
N LYS A 201 15.62 -10.34 8.07
CA LYS A 201 14.72 -10.36 9.24
C LYS A 201 13.41 -11.10 8.97
N LEU A 202 13.15 -11.48 7.72
CA LEU A 202 11.90 -12.16 7.34
C LEU A 202 11.93 -13.60 7.84
N MET A 203 10.82 -14.04 8.43
CA MET A 203 10.61 -15.39 8.92
C MET A 203 10.26 -16.36 7.78
N ASP A 204 9.46 -15.87 6.81
CA ASP A 204 8.96 -16.63 5.70
C ASP A 204 9.38 -16.03 4.35
N ASN A 205 9.27 -16.83 3.30
CA ASN A 205 9.53 -16.35 1.94
C ASN A 205 8.45 -15.40 1.41
N PHE A 206 7.25 -15.42 1.98
CA PHE A 206 6.18 -14.46 1.71
C PHE A 206 5.74 -13.80 3.01
N GLU A 207 5.99 -12.50 3.12
CA GLU A 207 5.68 -11.72 4.33
C GLU A 207 4.76 -10.54 3.98
N PRO A 208 3.48 -10.59 4.37
CA PRO A 208 2.60 -9.44 4.31
C PRO A 208 2.81 -8.50 5.49
N PHE A 209 2.58 -7.19 5.27
CA PHE A 209 2.64 -6.16 6.29
C PHE A 209 1.49 -5.18 6.13
N PHE A 210 0.71 -4.95 7.16
CA PHE A 210 -0.24 -3.84 7.21
C PHE A 210 0.50 -2.51 7.37
N ILE A 211 0.33 -1.65 6.38
CA ILE A 211 0.89 -0.29 6.33
C ILE A 211 -0.26 0.68 6.57
N THR A 212 -0.65 0.85 7.84
CA THR A 212 -1.89 1.55 8.22
C THR A 212 -1.64 2.62 9.27
N GLN A 213 -2.64 3.50 9.46
CA GLN A 213 -2.60 4.53 10.50
C GLN A 213 -2.46 3.93 11.90
N THR A 214 -1.94 4.76 12.81
CA THR A 214 -1.91 4.45 14.23
C THR A 214 -2.87 5.39 14.95
N PHE A 215 -3.81 4.82 15.68
CA PHE A 215 -4.79 5.57 16.47
C PHE A 215 -4.52 5.39 17.98
N PRO A 216 -4.89 6.37 18.81
CA PRO A 216 -4.67 6.31 20.26
C PRO A 216 -5.73 5.47 20.98
N TYR A 217 -6.73 4.95 20.27
CA TYR A 217 -7.89 4.28 20.86
C TYR A 217 -7.53 2.94 21.49
N SER A 218 -8.06 2.65 22.67
CA SER A 218 -8.03 1.31 23.25
C SER A 218 -8.90 0.33 22.44
N PRO A 219 -8.72 -0.98 22.56
CA PRO A 219 -9.59 -1.96 21.88
C PRO A 219 -11.08 -1.79 22.16
N GLN A 220 -11.45 -1.36 23.37
CA GLN A 220 -12.83 -1.05 23.71
C GLN A 220 -13.33 0.21 22.99
N GLU A 221 -12.56 1.28 22.97
CA GLU A 221 -12.91 2.53 22.29
C GLU A 221 -12.95 2.39 20.79
N THR A 222 -12.10 1.53 20.22
CA THR A 222 -12.14 1.17 18.80
C THR A 222 -13.54 0.68 18.40
N ARG A 223 -14.19 -0.16 19.22
CA ARG A 223 -15.56 -0.59 18.96
C ARG A 223 -16.60 0.48 19.25
N GLN A 224 -16.39 1.30 20.26
CA GLN A 224 -17.29 2.42 20.61
C GLN A 224 -17.36 3.48 19.51
N LEU A 225 -16.34 3.64 18.67
CA LEU A 225 -16.40 4.52 17.49
C LEU A 225 -17.57 4.22 16.55
N LEU A 226 -18.09 3.00 16.53
CA LEU A 226 -19.26 2.61 15.71
C LEU A 226 -20.56 3.27 16.18
N THR A 227 -20.66 3.63 17.47
CA THR A 227 -21.88 4.17 18.09
C THR A 227 -21.72 5.59 18.60
N ASP A 228 -20.51 5.97 19.00
CA ASP A 228 -20.20 7.32 19.50
C ASP A 228 -18.86 7.85 18.95
N PRO A 229 -18.77 8.10 17.65
CA PRO A 229 -17.52 8.61 17.04
C PRO A 229 -17.14 10.01 17.56
N LYS A 230 -18.13 10.87 17.85
CA LYS A 230 -17.86 12.22 18.37
C LYS A 230 -17.28 12.15 19.78
N GLY A 231 -17.90 11.42 20.71
CA GLY A 231 -17.45 11.32 22.09
C GLY A 231 -16.04 10.74 22.21
N ILE A 232 -15.73 9.69 21.41
CA ILE A 232 -14.38 9.12 21.39
C ILE A 232 -13.37 10.10 20.78
N LEU A 233 -13.70 10.78 19.67
CA LEU A 233 -12.79 11.74 19.07
C LEU A 233 -12.47 12.91 20.00
N GLU A 234 -13.50 13.50 20.64
CA GLU A 234 -13.36 14.63 21.56
C GLU A 234 -12.50 14.31 22.78
N LYS A 235 -12.45 13.05 23.21
CA LYS A 235 -11.56 12.61 24.29
C LYS A 235 -10.08 12.80 23.96
N TYR A 236 -9.69 12.55 22.70
CA TYR A 236 -8.30 12.59 22.26
C TYR A 236 -7.92 13.88 21.54
N PHE A 237 -8.91 14.52 20.89
CA PHE A 237 -8.74 15.70 20.06
C PHE A 237 -9.87 16.69 20.34
N PRO A 238 -9.87 17.35 21.52
CA PRO A 238 -10.93 18.27 21.90
C PRO A 238 -11.14 19.37 20.85
N GLY A 239 -12.40 19.60 20.49
CA GLY A 239 -12.82 20.61 19.53
C GLY A 239 -12.66 20.17 18.06
N ALA A 240 -12.01 19.03 17.76
CA ALA A 240 -11.76 18.62 16.38
C ALA A 240 -13.05 18.38 15.58
N TRP A 241 -14.05 17.77 16.21
CA TRP A 241 -15.32 17.48 15.53
C TRP A 241 -16.01 18.75 15.03
N ASP A 242 -16.21 19.73 15.92
CA ASP A 242 -16.91 20.96 15.59
C ASP A 242 -16.06 21.85 14.66
N TRP A 243 -14.74 21.85 14.81
CA TRP A 243 -13.80 22.56 13.94
C TRP A 243 -13.90 22.12 12.46
N PHE A 244 -13.99 20.82 12.19
CA PHE A 244 -14.18 20.30 10.84
C PHE A 244 -15.59 20.57 10.32
N LEU A 245 -16.61 20.41 11.18
CA LEU A 245 -18.00 20.63 10.82
C LEU A 245 -18.24 22.09 10.38
N GLU A 246 -17.69 23.07 11.11
CA GLU A 246 -17.76 24.49 10.76
C GLU A 246 -17.11 24.80 9.40
N ARG A 247 -16.18 23.97 8.96
CA ARG A 247 -15.50 24.07 7.66
C ARG A 247 -16.14 23.20 6.58
N GLY A 248 -17.36 22.70 6.85
CA GLY A 248 -18.15 21.91 5.89
C GLY A 248 -17.65 20.50 5.67
N ILE A 249 -16.83 19.95 6.60
CA ILE A 249 -16.33 18.57 6.51
C ILE A 249 -16.98 17.71 7.59
N THR A 250 -17.68 16.68 7.14
CA THR A 250 -18.17 15.62 8.03
C THR A 250 -17.06 14.62 8.30
N LEU A 251 -16.75 14.39 9.58
CA LEU A 251 -15.77 13.40 9.99
C LEU A 251 -16.37 12.01 10.03
N ASN A 252 -15.56 11.03 9.64
CA ASN A 252 -15.85 9.61 9.79
C ASN A 252 -14.62 8.90 10.37
N PRO A 253 -14.38 9.01 11.70
CA PRO A 253 -13.25 8.37 12.34
C PRO A 253 -13.30 6.84 12.15
N SER A 254 -12.19 6.28 11.69
CA SER A 254 -12.07 4.84 11.51
C SER A 254 -11.61 4.16 12.80
N PRO A 255 -12.20 3.02 13.16
CA PRO A 255 -11.62 2.16 14.18
C PRO A 255 -10.24 1.62 13.78
N THR A 256 -9.49 1.14 14.75
CA THR A 256 -8.23 0.42 14.51
C THR A 256 -8.58 -1.01 14.06
N ILE A 257 -8.74 -1.19 12.74
CA ILE A 257 -9.14 -2.47 12.16
C ILE A 257 -7.94 -3.40 11.96
N HIS A 258 -6.80 -2.85 11.52
CA HIS A 258 -5.62 -3.62 11.16
C HIS A 258 -4.47 -3.31 12.11
N ASP A 259 -3.82 -4.34 12.65
CA ASP A 259 -2.64 -4.20 13.50
C ASP A 259 -1.39 -3.98 12.64
N ASN A 260 -0.73 -2.84 12.79
CA ASN A 260 0.52 -2.52 12.12
C ASN A 260 1.77 -2.81 12.97
N SER A 261 1.63 -3.50 14.08
CA SER A 261 2.74 -3.82 15.00
C SER A 261 3.85 -4.62 14.34
N LYS A 262 3.52 -5.48 13.39
CA LYS A 262 4.51 -6.23 12.61
C LYS A 262 5.35 -5.30 11.75
N ALA A 263 4.76 -4.32 11.08
CA ALA A 263 5.48 -3.33 10.30
C ALA A 263 6.42 -2.49 11.19
N LYS A 264 5.97 -2.07 12.37
CA LYS A 264 6.81 -1.37 13.35
C LYS A 264 8.00 -2.21 13.79
N ARG A 265 7.77 -3.47 14.14
CA ARG A 265 8.81 -4.36 14.67
C ARG A 265 9.81 -4.81 13.62
N VAL A 266 9.37 -5.22 12.45
CA VAL A 266 10.20 -5.85 11.41
C VAL A 266 10.78 -4.84 10.45
N LEU A 267 9.92 -3.95 9.88
CA LEU A 267 10.36 -2.93 8.93
C LEU A 267 10.97 -1.70 9.64
N GLY A 268 10.70 -1.50 10.93
CA GLY A 268 10.99 -0.23 11.60
C GLY A 268 10.16 0.93 11.02
N TRP A 269 8.95 0.62 10.54
CA TRP A 269 8.05 1.58 9.90
C TRP A 269 6.88 1.93 10.80
N GLN A 270 6.52 3.19 10.80
CA GLN A 270 5.25 3.74 11.30
C GLN A 270 4.89 4.97 10.47
N PRO A 271 3.60 5.35 10.39
CA PRO A 271 3.22 6.56 9.68
C PRO A 271 3.86 7.80 10.34
N GLU A 272 4.43 8.67 9.53
CA GLU A 272 4.99 9.94 10.00
C GLU A 272 3.91 11.00 10.15
N LEU A 273 2.93 11.02 9.21
CA LEU A 273 1.78 11.92 9.31
C LEU A 273 0.58 11.19 9.91
N THR A 274 0.44 11.30 11.24
CA THR A 274 -0.78 10.90 11.95
C THR A 274 -1.77 12.05 12.04
N PHE A 275 -3.04 11.75 12.39
CA PHE A 275 -4.00 12.81 12.66
C PHE A 275 -3.57 13.69 13.84
N ALA A 276 -2.98 13.14 14.88
CA ALA A 276 -2.47 13.88 16.03
C ALA A 276 -1.48 14.97 15.59
N ARG A 277 -0.47 14.59 14.81
CA ARG A 277 0.52 15.53 14.28
C ARG A 277 -0.12 16.57 13.36
N TRP A 278 -1.00 16.14 12.46
CA TRP A 278 -1.70 17.06 11.56
C TRP A 278 -2.56 18.06 12.36
N TRP A 279 -3.24 17.59 13.41
CA TRP A 279 -4.08 18.42 14.27
C TRP A 279 -3.26 19.47 15.02
N GLU A 280 -2.15 19.10 15.62
CA GLU A 280 -1.23 20.05 16.28
C GLU A 280 -0.75 21.16 15.32
N GLU A 281 -0.40 20.79 14.09
CA GLU A 281 0.11 21.73 13.08
C GLU A 281 -0.99 22.67 12.52
N ASN A 282 -2.26 22.27 12.53
CA ASN A 282 -3.36 22.98 11.84
C ASN A 282 -4.43 23.55 12.78
N SER A 283 -4.49 23.12 14.02
CA SER A 283 -5.48 23.60 15.00
C SER A 283 -5.06 24.88 15.77
N SER A 284 -3.81 25.29 15.65
CA SER A 284 -3.22 26.41 16.42
C SER A 284 -3.82 27.80 16.16
N ASN A 285 -4.93 27.89 15.42
CA ASN A 285 -5.70 29.12 15.21
C ASN A 285 -7.10 29.03 15.85
N ILE A 286 -7.23 28.30 16.95
CA ILE A 286 -8.46 28.26 17.79
C ILE A 286 -8.35 29.26 18.91
#